data_8f3a1948112a5f1149f9c467091426fb
#
_entry.id   8f3a1948112a5f1149f9c467091426fb
#
_cell.length_a   1.000
_cell.length_b   1.000
_cell.length_c   1.000
_cell.angle_alpha   90.00
_cell.angle_beta   90.00
_cell.angle_gamma   90.00
#
_symmetry.space_group_name_H-M   'P 1'
#
loop_
_entity.id
_entity.type
_entity.pdbx_description
1 polymer ?
#
loop_
_entity_poly.entity_id
_entity_poly.type
_entity_poly.pdbx_seq_one_letter_code
_entity_poly.pdbx_strand_id
1 'polypeptide(L)'
;MEFNELKLEPELLRGIADRGYKEMTAVQEQTLAHTLQGRDVAVQSQTGTGKTAAFLITLFERLLHDRASQRKKALIIVPTRELAVQIEKEARLLNCHLGFAIGSFYGGVGYADQLALLRRGLDIIIGTPGRLLDLGERGHLKLKDVGILVIDEADRLFDMGFLPDIKKILQRMPPRSARQNMLFSATMSRLSRKIAAEHLNRPVFIEVTPERLTVDT
;
A
#
# COMPACT_ATOMS: atom_id res chain seq x y z
N MET A 1 -18.07 -4.61 12.10
CA MET A 1 -17.29 -3.82 13.09
C MET A 1 -17.17 -2.39 12.62
N GLU A 2 -17.27 -1.41 13.51
CA GLU A 2 -17.09 0.00 13.18
C GLU A 2 -15.61 0.40 13.27
N PHE A 3 -15.19 1.41 12.48
CA PHE A 3 -13.82 1.91 12.55
C PHE A 3 -13.46 2.53 13.90
N ASN A 4 -14.40 3.13 14.59
CA ASN A 4 -14.21 3.73 15.93
C ASN A 4 -13.92 2.69 17.03
N GLU A 5 -14.17 1.42 16.79
CA GLU A 5 -13.83 0.32 17.71
C GLU A 5 -12.35 -0.10 17.59
N LEU A 6 -11.66 0.35 16.52
CA LEU A 6 -10.24 0.10 16.35
C LEU A 6 -9.42 1.00 17.29
N LYS A 7 -8.39 0.42 17.89
CA LYS A 7 -7.43 1.17 18.73
C LYS A 7 -6.39 1.84 17.83
N LEU A 8 -6.82 2.91 17.14
CA LEU A 8 -5.96 3.73 16.28
C LEU A 8 -5.64 5.06 16.94
N GLU A 9 -4.58 5.72 16.46
CA GLU A 9 -4.28 7.07 16.87
C GLU A 9 -5.45 8.03 16.61
N PRO A 10 -5.78 8.94 17.57
CA PRO A 10 -6.97 9.79 17.47
C PRO A 10 -7.02 10.64 16.20
N GLU A 11 -5.89 11.12 15.72
CA GLU A 11 -5.79 11.92 14.51
C GLU A 11 -6.15 11.10 13.26
N LEU A 12 -5.78 9.83 13.23
CA LEU A 12 -6.17 8.91 12.14
C LEU A 12 -7.66 8.60 12.19
N LEU A 13 -8.21 8.35 13.37
CA LEU A 13 -9.66 8.14 13.55
C LEU A 13 -10.47 9.35 13.08
N ARG A 14 -10.00 10.57 13.34
CA ARG A 14 -10.65 11.78 12.80
C ARG A 14 -10.62 11.81 11.28
N GLY A 15 -9.49 11.51 10.65
CA GLY A 15 -9.39 11.44 9.20
C GLY A 15 -10.33 10.40 8.59
N ILE A 16 -10.49 9.24 9.23
CA ILE A 16 -11.42 8.18 8.84
C ILE A 16 -12.88 8.68 8.94
N ALA A 17 -13.22 9.36 10.04
CA ALA A 17 -14.56 9.91 10.26
C ALA A 17 -14.89 11.01 9.25
N ASP A 18 -13.94 11.89 8.93
CA ASP A 18 -14.10 12.95 7.90
C ASP A 18 -14.37 12.38 6.51
N ARG A 19 -13.92 11.15 6.24
CA ARG A 19 -14.25 10.41 5.02
C ARG A 19 -15.67 9.79 5.05
N GLY A 20 -16.38 9.90 6.16
CA GLY A 20 -17.68 9.27 6.35
C GLY A 20 -17.62 7.75 6.50
N TYR A 21 -16.44 7.19 6.76
CA TYR A 21 -16.27 5.76 6.99
C TYR A 21 -16.78 5.41 8.39
N LYS A 22 -17.85 4.64 8.48
CA LYS A 22 -18.44 4.18 9.74
C LYS A 22 -18.18 2.70 9.96
N GLU A 23 -18.74 1.87 9.10
CA GLU A 23 -18.60 0.42 9.14
C GLU A 23 -17.51 -0.08 8.20
N MET A 24 -16.76 -1.07 8.64
CA MET A 24 -15.74 -1.72 7.81
C MET A 24 -16.39 -2.71 6.85
N THR A 25 -15.87 -2.72 5.61
CA THR A 25 -16.16 -3.83 4.68
C THR A 25 -15.47 -5.11 5.16
N ALA A 26 -15.90 -6.26 4.64
CA ALA A 26 -15.29 -7.55 4.99
C ALA A 26 -13.77 -7.57 4.72
N VAL A 27 -13.31 -6.99 3.61
CA VAL A 27 -11.87 -6.93 3.29
C VAL A 27 -11.13 -6.03 4.26
N GLN A 28 -11.71 -4.91 4.67
CA GLN A 28 -11.10 -4.01 5.65
C GLN A 28 -10.97 -4.68 7.01
N GLU A 29 -12.04 -5.29 7.50
CA GLU A 29 -12.05 -5.97 8.79
C GLU A 29 -11.03 -7.11 8.85
N GLN A 30 -11.02 -8.00 7.86
CA GLN A 30 -10.09 -9.13 7.82
C GLN A 30 -8.63 -8.68 7.64
N THR A 31 -8.39 -7.67 6.81
CA THR A 31 -7.03 -7.15 6.60
C THR A 31 -6.50 -6.47 7.85
N LEU A 32 -7.25 -5.52 8.41
CA LEU A 32 -6.82 -4.74 9.57
C LEU A 32 -6.64 -5.59 10.83
N ALA A 33 -7.42 -6.67 11.00
CA ALA A 33 -7.24 -7.62 12.10
C ALA A 33 -5.82 -8.22 12.17
N HIS A 34 -5.14 -8.33 11.04
CA HIS A 34 -3.77 -8.86 10.96
C HIS A 34 -2.73 -7.75 10.82
N THR A 35 -2.97 -6.78 9.96
CA THR A 35 -1.95 -5.77 9.64
C THR A 35 -1.68 -4.80 10.78
N LEU A 36 -2.68 -4.47 11.59
CA LEU A 36 -2.49 -3.64 12.79
C LEU A 36 -1.67 -4.34 13.88
N GLN A 37 -1.54 -5.67 13.81
CA GLN A 37 -0.61 -6.46 14.64
C GLN A 37 0.80 -6.58 14.03
N GLY A 38 1.07 -5.90 12.93
CA GLY A 38 2.35 -5.95 12.23
C GLY A 38 2.55 -7.17 11.32
N ARG A 39 1.51 -7.97 11.08
CA ARG A 39 1.59 -9.17 10.22
C ARG A 39 1.51 -8.79 8.76
N ASP A 40 2.20 -9.55 7.93
CA ASP A 40 2.08 -9.47 6.48
C ASP A 40 0.81 -10.16 5.99
N VAL A 41 0.22 -9.67 4.92
CA VAL A 41 -0.98 -10.23 4.31
C VAL A 41 -0.85 -10.34 2.79
N ALA A 42 -1.46 -11.37 2.24
CA ALA A 42 -1.73 -11.50 0.81
C ALA A 42 -3.24 -11.66 0.64
N VAL A 43 -3.88 -10.64 0.06
CA VAL A 43 -5.33 -10.49 0.03
C VAL A 43 -5.86 -10.66 -1.38
N GLN A 44 -6.75 -11.61 -1.56
CA GLN A 44 -7.57 -11.73 -2.77
C GLN A 44 -8.88 -10.98 -2.56
N SER A 45 -9.08 -9.93 -3.33
CA SER A 45 -10.26 -9.08 -3.25
C SER A 45 -10.46 -8.33 -4.55
N GLN A 46 -11.71 -8.24 -4.99
CA GLN A 46 -12.08 -7.47 -6.18
C GLN A 46 -11.88 -5.97 -5.98
N THR A 47 -11.88 -5.23 -7.09
CA THR A 47 -11.90 -3.76 -7.06
C THR A 47 -13.18 -3.24 -6.40
N GLY A 48 -13.10 -2.09 -5.73
CA GLY A 48 -14.26 -1.44 -5.10
C GLY A 48 -14.67 -2.03 -3.75
N THR A 49 -13.88 -2.93 -3.16
CA THR A 49 -14.18 -3.57 -1.87
C THR A 49 -13.65 -2.79 -0.66
N GLY A 50 -12.94 -1.67 -0.90
CA GLY A 50 -12.37 -0.84 0.17
C GLY A 50 -10.96 -1.24 0.62
N LYS A 51 -10.25 -2.08 -0.15
CA LYS A 51 -8.86 -2.50 0.16
C LYS A 51 -7.90 -1.32 0.29
N THR A 52 -8.09 -0.25 -0.50
CA THR A 52 -7.23 0.94 -0.46
C THR A 52 -7.24 1.59 0.92
N ALA A 53 -8.40 1.80 1.51
CA ALA A 53 -8.51 2.33 2.87
C ALA A 53 -7.83 1.38 3.88
N ALA A 54 -7.98 0.07 3.74
CA ALA A 54 -7.36 -0.90 4.64
C ALA A 54 -5.83 -0.79 4.66
N PHE A 55 -5.16 -0.77 3.50
CA PHE A 55 -3.70 -0.64 3.52
C PHE A 55 -3.24 0.78 3.88
N LEU A 56 -3.95 1.84 3.49
CA LEU A 56 -3.60 3.20 3.89
C LEU A 56 -3.71 3.41 5.40
N ILE A 57 -4.76 2.93 6.03
CA ILE A 57 -4.92 2.97 7.50
C ILE A 57 -3.77 2.23 8.18
N THR A 58 -3.40 1.06 7.68
CA THR A 58 -2.23 0.33 8.19
C THR A 58 -0.94 1.15 8.07
N LEU A 59 -0.70 1.77 6.90
CA LEU A 59 0.49 2.60 6.67
C LEU A 59 0.55 3.77 7.65
N PHE A 60 -0.54 4.52 7.77
CA PHE A 60 -0.58 5.69 8.65
C PHE A 60 -0.38 5.31 10.11
N GLU A 61 -1.04 4.28 10.59
CA GLU A 61 -0.90 3.82 11.97
C GLU A 61 0.54 3.39 12.27
N ARG A 62 1.16 2.63 11.35
CA ARG A 62 2.56 2.22 11.48
C ARG A 62 3.52 3.40 11.46
N LEU A 63 3.34 4.34 10.54
CA LEU A 63 4.20 5.53 10.44
C LEU A 63 4.07 6.43 11.68
N LEU A 64 2.90 6.52 12.28
CA LEU A 64 2.69 7.26 13.53
C LEU A 64 3.48 6.64 14.69
N HIS A 65 3.45 5.33 14.83
CA HIS A 65 4.21 4.62 15.87
C HIS A 65 5.73 4.63 15.63
N ASP A 66 6.16 4.59 14.37
CA ASP A 66 7.59 4.56 14.02
C ASP A 66 8.25 5.96 14.03
N ARG A 67 7.48 7.04 14.19
CA ARG A 67 8.02 8.44 14.21
C ARG A 67 9.12 8.64 15.24
N ALA A 68 9.04 7.96 16.37
CA ALA A 68 9.97 8.14 17.49
C ALA A 68 11.29 7.38 17.32
N SER A 69 11.35 6.33 16.48
CA SER A 69 12.48 5.40 16.47
C SER A 69 13.26 5.30 15.17
N GLN A 70 12.60 5.41 14.03
CA GLN A 70 13.26 5.32 12.72
C GLN A 70 12.36 5.95 11.65
N ARG A 71 12.92 6.83 10.83
CA ARG A 71 12.23 7.43 9.66
C ARG A 71 12.03 6.38 8.56
N LYS A 72 11.17 5.40 8.80
CA LYS A 72 10.80 4.42 7.78
C LYS A 72 9.82 5.05 6.80
N LYS A 73 9.96 4.67 5.54
CA LYS A 73 9.07 5.10 4.45
C LYS A 73 8.13 3.98 4.07
N ALA A 74 6.99 4.35 3.53
CA ALA A 74 6.07 3.42 2.88
C ALA A 74 6.19 3.52 1.36
N LEU A 75 6.20 2.37 0.69
CA LEU A 75 6.19 2.26 -0.76
C LEU A 75 4.96 1.50 -1.22
N ILE A 76 4.21 2.09 -2.15
CA ILE A 76 3.04 1.48 -2.79
C ILE A 76 3.33 1.33 -4.28
N ILE A 77 3.39 0.10 -4.75
CA ILE A 77 3.62 -0.25 -6.16
C ILE A 77 2.27 -0.56 -6.82
N VAL A 78 1.98 0.12 -7.91
CA VAL A 78 0.73 0.02 -8.67
C VAL A 78 0.98 -0.11 -10.16
N PRO A 79 0.07 -0.72 -10.94
CA PRO A 79 0.28 -0.96 -12.38
C PRO A 79 0.14 0.28 -13.25
N THR A 80 -0.63 1.28 -12.84
CA THR A 80 -1.00 2.40 -13.70
C THR A 80 -0.87 3.75 -13.00
N ARG A 81 -0.64 4.78 -13.81
CA ARG A 81 -0.68 6.18 -13.38
C ARG A 81 -2.01 6.54 -12.72
N GLU A 82 -3.12 6.12 -13.34
CA GLU A 82 -4.47 6.42 -12.85
C GLU A 82 -4.69 5.89 -11.44
N LEU A 83 -4.25 4.66 -11.17
CA LEU A 83 -4.34 4.08 -9.84
C LEU A 83 -3.42 4.80 -8.84
N ALA A 84 -2.21 5.18 -9.26
CA ALA A 84 -1.30 5.96 -8.40
C ALA A 84 -1.93 7.29 -7.98
N VAL A 85 -2.52 8.02 -8.91
CA VAL A 85 -3.22 9.29 -8.64
C VAL A 85 -4.43 9.09 -7.72
N GLN A 86 -5.20 8.04 -7.94
CA GLN A 86 -6.37 7.71 -7.12
C GLN A 86 -5.96 7.39 -5.68
N ILE A 87 -4.93 6.59 -5.48
CA ILE A 87 -4.42 6.24 -4.14
C ILE A 87 -3.82 7.46 -3.45
N GLU A 88 -3.07 8.30 -4.18
CA GLU A 88 -2.55 9.56 -3.63
C GLU A 88 -3.66 10.47 -3.13
N LYS A 89 -4.73 10.62 -3.90
CA LYS A 89 -5.90 11.42 -3.50
C LYS A 89 -6.53 10.88 -2.22
N GLU A 90 -6.76 9.58 -2.14
CA GLU A 90 -7.32 8.93 -0.96
C GLU A 90 -6.39 9.07 0.26
N ALA A 91 -5.08 8.87 0.05
CA ALA A 91 -4.09 9.04 1.10
C ALA A 91 -4.08 10.48 1.65
N ARG A 92 -4.14 11.49 0.79
CA ARG A 92 -4.19 12.90 1.23
C ARG A 92 -5.44 13.22 2.05
N LEU A 93 -6.57 12.63 1.71
CA LEU A 93 -7.82 12.82 2.46
C LEU A 93 -7.73 12.20 3.86
N LEU A 94 -7.17 11.01 4.01
CA LEU A 94 -6.93 10.39 5.31
C LEU A 94 -5.84 11.10 6.12
N ASN A 95 -4.90 11.76 5.44
CA ASN A 95 -3.75 12.45 6.03
C ASN A 95 -4.08 13.84 6.58
N CYS A 96 -5.33 14.32 6.48
CA CYS A 96 -5.67 15.71 6.76
C CYS A 96 -5.33 16.19 8.18
N HIS A 97 -5.20 15.27 9.14
CA HIS A 97 -4.80 15.56 10.53
C HIS A 97 -3.41 15.01 10.90
N LEU A 98 -2.67 14.39 9.96
CA LEU A 98 -1.45 13.65 10.27
C LEU A 98 -0.15 14.34 9.84
N GLY A 99 -0.17 15.07 8.73
CA GLY A 99 0.97 15.85 8.24
C GLY A 99 2.10 15.02 7.60
N PHE A 100 1.81 13.82 7.05
CA PHE A 100 2.80 13.05 6.29
C PHE A 100 2.98 13.63 4.88
N ALA A 101 4.21 13.55 4.37
CA ALA A 101 4.54 13.94 3.00
C ALA A 101 4.28 12.76 2.04
N ILE A 102 3.44 12.99 1.03
CA ILE A 102 2.98 11.96 0.09
C ILE A 102 3.32 12.41 -1.34
N GLY A 103 3.82 11.49 -2.15
CA GLY A 103 4.06 11.75 -3.57
C GLY A 103 3.87 10.52 -4.43
N SER A 104 3.48 10.75 -5.70
CA SER A 104 3.32 9.70 -6.70
C SER A 104 4.27 9.88 -7.88
N PHE A 105 4.75 8.74 -8.42
CA PHE A 105 5.83 8.65 -9.40
C PHE A 105 5.43 7.68 -10.52
N TYR A 106 5.34 8.20 -11.73
CA TYR A 106 4.94 7.43 -12.92
C TYR A 106 5.54 8.06 -14.19
N GLY A 107 5.58 7.29 -15.26
CA GLY A 107 6.06 7.76 -16.55
C GLY A 107 5.14 8.76 -17.24
N GLY A 108 5.63 9.40 -18.31
CA GLY A 108 4.84 10.32 -19.11
C GLY A 108 4.69 11.74 -18.53
N VAL A 109 5.36 12.06 -17.44
CA VAL A 109 5.40 13.41 -16.84
C VAL A 109 6.83 13.87 -16.60
N GLY A 110 7.00 15.18 -16.40
CA GLY A 110 8.30 15.81 -16.18
C GLY A 110 9.11 15.17 -15.07
N TYR A 111 10.35 14.83 -15.37
CA TYR A 111 11.27 14.21 -14.43
C TYR A 111 11.70 15.19 -13.32
N ALA A 112 11.90 16.46 -13.70
CA ALA A 112 12.35 17.50 -12.78
C ALA A 112 11.42 17.73 -11.61
N ASP A 113 10.10 17.73 -11.84
CA ASP A 113 9.10 17.92 -10.78
C ASP A 113 9.10 16.76 -9.79
N GLN A 114 9.27 15.54 -10.28
CA GLN A 114 9.38 14.35 -9.42
C GLN A 114 10.67 14.36 -8.60
N LEU A 115 11.79 14.80 -9.16
CA LEU A 115 13.02 14.98 -8.40
C LEU A 115 12.91 16.05 -7.33
N ALA A 116 12.26 17.17 -7.63
CA ALA A 116 12.01 18.24 -6.67
C ALA A 116 11.16 17.73 -5.48
N LEU A 117 10.14 16.91 -5.78
CA LEU A 117 9.30 16.30 -4.76
C LEU A 117 10.10 15.34 -3.85
N LEU A 118 10.97 14.50 -4.42
CA LEU A 118 11.84 13.60 -3.64
C LEU A 118 12.83 14.35 -2.74
N ARG A 119 13.37 15.47 -3.21
CA ARG A 119 14.30 16.30 -2.42
C ARG A 119 13.67 16.93 -1.18
N ARG A 120 12.36 17.17 -1.20
CA ARG A 120 11.61 17.69 -0.03
C ARG A 120 11.48 16.65 1.08
N GLY A 121 11.74 15.38 0.78
CA GLY A 121 11.53 14.25 1.67
C GLY A 121 10.07 13.79 1.65
N LEU A 122 9.88 12.49 1.52
CA LEU A 122 8.57 11.85 1.50
C LEU A 122 8.50 10.74 2.54
N ASP A 123 7.32 10.58 3.12
CA ASP A 123 6.98 9.48 4.02
C ASP A 123 6.28 8.34 3.28
N ILE A 124 5.44 8.68 2.31
CA ILE A 124 4.69 7.72 1.48
C ILE A 124 4.98 8.00 0.01
N ILE A 125 5.44 6.95 -0.67
CA ILE A 125 5.80 6.95 -2.09
C ILE A 125 4.88 5.97 -2.80
N ILE A 126 4.17 6.46 -3.82
CA ILE A 126 3.27 5.68 -4.64
C ILE A 126 3.81 5.70 -6.06
N GLY A 127 3.86 4.57 -6.76
CA GLY A 127 4.35 4.65 -8.13
C GLY A 127 4.22 3.40 -8.96
N THR A 128 4.47 3.57 -10.25
CA THR A 128 4.54 2.48 -11.22
C THR A 128 5.97 1.91 -11.26
N PRO A 129 6.14 0.61 -11.52
CA PRO A 129 7.43 -0.08 -11.38
C PRO A 129 8.57 0.55 -12.17
N GLY A 130 8.36 0.89 -13.43
CA GLY A 130 9.41 1.43 -14.29
C GLY A 130 10.01 2.73 -13.77
N ARG A 131 9.17 3.69 -13.35
CA ARG A 131 9.62 4.96 -12.80
C ARG A 131 10.26 4.80 -11.41
N LEU A 132 9.70 3.95 -10.54
CA LEU A 132 10.29 3.66 -9.23
C LEU A 132 11.67 3.02 -9.37
N LEU A 133 11.83 2.07 -10.29
CA LEU A 133 13.10 1.42 -10.54
C LEU A 133 14.14 2.41 -11.08
N ASP A 134 13.79 3.23 -12.07
CA ASP A 134 14.67 4.26 -12.63
C ASP A 134 15.16 5.24 -11.56
N LEU A 135 14.26 5.76 -10.73
CA LEU A 135 14.60 6.65 -9.61
C LEU A 135 15.49 5.96 -8.56
N GLY A 136 15.24 4.68 -8.29
CA GLY A 136 16.06 3.88 -7.38
C GLY A 136 17.46 3.59 -7.92
N GLU A 137 17.59 3.24 -9.20
CA GLU A 137 18.87 2.97 -9.87
C GLU A 137 19.75 4.23 -9.98
N ARG A 138 19.14 5.38 -10.19
CA ARG A 138 19.84 6.67 -10.22
C ARG A 138 20.14 7.25 -8.83
N GLY A 139 19.74 6.57 -7.76
CA GLY A 139 19.99 7.00 -6.38
C GLY A 139 19.11 8.15 -5.89
N HIS A 140 18.09 8.55 -6.64
CA HIS A 140 17.15 9.59 -6.24
C HIS A 140 16.12 9.10 -5.22
N LEU A 141 15.73 7.83 -5.30
CA LEU A 141 14.83 7.16 -4.38
C LEU A 141 15.62 6.17 -3.50
N LYS A 142 15.63 6.44 -2.19
CA LYS A 142 16.34 5.58 -1.23
C LYS A 142 15.47 4.41 -0.79
N LEU A 143 15.48 3.33 -1.56
CA LEU A 143 14.70 2.12 -1.29
C LEU A 143 15.12 1.39 0.01
N LYS A 144 16.34 1.61 0.49
CA LYS A 144 16.82 1.05 1.77
C LYS A 144 16.07 1.57 3.00
N ASP A 145 15.38 2.71 2.87
CA ASP A 145 14.63 3.32 3.97
C ASP A 145 13.17 2.82 4.05
N VAL A 146 12.77 1.94 3.12
CA VAL A 146 11.39 1.42 3.07
C VAL A 146 11.18 0.39 4.18
N GLY A 147 10.25 0.69 5.09
CA GLY A 147 9.84 -0.22 6.16
C GLY A 147 8.46 -0.83 5.96
N ILE A 148 7.69 -0.31 5.01
CA ILE A 148 6.35 -0.81 4.69
C ILE A 148 6.20 -0.87 3.17
N LEU A 149 5.81 -2.04 2.65
CA LEU A 149 5.59 -2.29 1.23
C LEU A 149 4.13 -2.68 0.98
N VAL A 150 3.52 -2.06 -0.02
CA VAL A 150 2.24 -2.49 -0.59
C VAL A 150 2.44 -2.75 -2.08
N ILE A 151 2.01 -3.91 -2.55
CA ILE A 151 1.87 -4.23 -3.96
C ILE A 151 0.37 -4.36 -4.23
N ASP A 152 -0.18 -3.42 -4.98
CA ASP A 152 -1.61 -3.43 -5.32
C ASP A 152 -1.85 -3.84 -6.76
N GLU A 153 -2.97 -4.51 -7.02
CA GLU A 153 -3.30 -5.12 -8.30
C GLU A 153 -2.15 -5.98 -8.87
N ALA A 154 -1.65 -6.91 -8.03
CA ALA A 154 -0.48 -7.72 -8.37
C ALA A 154 -0.66 -8.56 -9.63
N ASP A 155 -1.84 -9.15 -9.84
CA ASP A 155 -2.19 -9.88 -11.06
C ASP A 155 -2.01 -9.00 -12.31
N ARG A 156 -2.50 -7.78 -12.27
CA ARG A 156 -2.37 -6.83 -13.38
C ARG A 156 -0.90 -6.40 -13.60
N LEU A 157 -0.14 -6.17 -12.54
CA LEU A 157 1.30 -5.90 -12.62
C LEU A 157 2.05 -7.03 -13.33
N PHE A 158 1.72 -8.27 -13.03
CA PHE A 158 2.36 -9.44 -13.63
C PHE A 158 1.93 -9.63 -15.09
N ASP A 159 0.66 -9.45 -15.39
CA ASP A 159 0.13 -9.54 -16.76
C ASP A 159 0.71 -8.46 -17.68
N MET A 160 1.03 -7.28 -17.15
CA MET A 160 1.69 -6.19 -17.88
C MET A 160 3.21 -6.39 -18.02
N GLY A 161 3.79 -7.45 -17.47
CA GLY A 161 5.21 -7.77 -17.59
C GLY A 161 6.12 -7.03 -16.60
N PHE A 162 5.60 -6.47 -15.50
CA PHE A 162 6.37 -5.71 -14.53
C PHE A 162 7.08 -6.57 -13.45
N LEU A 163 6.93 -7.89 -13.48
CA LEU A 163 7.56 -8.73 -12.48
C LEU A 163 9.09 -8.58 -12.39
N PRO A 164 9.86 -8.49 -13.50
CA PRO A 164 11.30 -8.26 -13.43
C PRO A 164 11.65 -6.94 -12.74
N ASP A 165 10.93 -5.87 -13.04
CA ASP A 165 11.16 -4.55 -12.44
C ASP A 165 10.84 -4.57 -10.94
N ILE A 166 9.73 -5.20 -10.55
CA ILE A 166 9.35 -5.38 -9.14
C ILE A 166 10.45 -6.14 -8.39
N LYS A 167 10.97 -7.24 -8.94
CA LYS A 167 12.06 -8.00 -8.30
C LYS A 167 13.31 -7.15 -8.10
N LYS A 168 13.69 -6.33 -9.08
CA LYS A 168 14.83 -5.41 -8.95
C LYS A 168 14.60 -4.33 -7.90
N ILE A 169 13.37 -3.82 -7.76
CA ILE A 169 12.99 -2.89 -6.69
C ILE A 169 13.15 -3.58 -5.33
N LEU A 170 12.58 -4.78 -5.16
CA LEU A 170 12.63 -5.53 -3.91
C LEU A 170 14.05 -5.89 -3.47
N GLN A 171 14.95 -6.18 -4.42
CA GLN A 171 16.37 -6.44 -4.14
C GLN A 171 17.12 -5.23 -3.56
N ARG A 172 16.62 -4.01 -3.78
CA ARG A 172 17.20 -2.76 -3.26
C ARG A 172 16.61 -2.34 -1.92
N MET A 173 15.58 -3.04 -1.46
CA MET A 173 14.90 -2.76 -0.21
C MET A 173 15.53 -3.57 0.95
N PRO A 174 15.21 -3.23 2.20
CA PRO A 174 15.54 -4.09 3.33
C PRO A 174 14.96 -5.51 3.16
N PRO A 175 15.53 -6.53 3.81
CA PRO A 175 14.97 -7.88 3.75
C PRO A 175 13.52 -7.92 4.22
N ARG A 176 12.74 -8.86 3.71
CA ARG A 176 11.30 -8.98 4.01
C ARG A 176 10.97 -9.01 5.51
N SER A 177 11.87 -9.56 6.32
CA SER A 177 11.72 -9.60 7.78
C SER A 177 11.92 -8.26 8.48
N ALA A 178 12.56 -7.28 7.83
CA ALA A 178 12.80 -5.94 8.35
C ALA A 178 11.76 -4.92 7.89
N ARG A 179 10.72 -5.37 7.20
CA ARG A 179 9.63 -4.53 6.71
C ARG A 179 8.29 -5.24 6.88
N GLN A 180 7.21 -4.49 6.94
CA GLN A 180 5.85 -5.04 6.82
C GLN A 180 5.43 -5.03 5.36
N ASN A 181 4.85 -6.14 4.87
CA ASN A 181 4.51 -6.30 3.46
C ASN A 181 3.05 -6.68 3.28
N MET A 182 2.42 -6.07 2.29
CA MET A 182 1.04 -6.35 1.92
C MET A 182 0.92 -6.51 0.40
N LEU A 183 0.26 -7.56 -0.05
CA LEU A 183 -0.02 -7.81 -1.45
C LEU A 183 -1.52 -7.94 -1.65
N PHE A 184 -2.05 -7.19 -2.61
CA PHE A 184 -3.47 -7.21 -2.99
C PHE A 184 -3.61 -7.59 -4.45
N SER A 185 -4.55 -8.48 -4.75
CA SER A 185 -4.80 -8.96 -6.10
C SER A 185 -6.27 -9.36 -6.26
N ALA A 186 -6.84 -9.16 -7.43
CA ALA A 186 -8.19 -9.65 -7.71
C ALA A 186 -8.23 -11.18 -7.84
N THR A 187 -7.12 -11.77 -8.30
CA THR A 187 -6.92 -13.21 -8.43
C THR A 187 -5.67 -13.64 -7.68
N MET A 188 -5.73 -14.79 -7.02
CA MET A 188 -4.57 -15.35 -6.30
C MET A 188 -4.01 -16.55 -7.08
N SER A 189 -3.40 -16.25 -8.23
CA SER A 189 -2.75 -17.23 -9.10
C SER A 189 -1.58 -17.94 -8.41
N ARG A 190 -1.10 -19.04 -9.02
CA ARG A 190 0.14 -19.71 -8.55
C ARG A 190 1.32 -18.74 -8.48
N LEU A 191 1.43 -17.84 -9.46
CA LEU A 191 2.48 -16.83 -9.51
C LEU A 191 2.33 -15.83 -8.35
N SER A 192 1.13 -15.31 -8.12
CA SER A 192 0.88 -14.39 -7.00
C SER A 192 1.20 -15.02 -5.65
N ARG A 193 0.81 -16.27 -5.44
CA ARG A 193 1.15 -17.04 -4.22
C ARG A 193 2.65 -17.25 -4.07
N LYS A 194 3.35 -17.58 -5.16
CA LYS A 194 4.80 -17.74 -5.17
C LYS A 194 5.51 -16.44 -4.79
N ILE A 195 5.13 -15.33 -5.42
CA ILE A 195 5.71 -14.01 -5.14
C ILE A 195 5.43 -13.58 -3.68
N ALA A 196 4.22 -13.81 -3.18
CA ALA A 196 3.90 -13.56 -1.78
C ALA A 196 4.78 -14.41 -0.83
N ALA A 197 4.95 -15.70 -1.09
CA ALA A 197 5.78 -16.58 -0.28
C ALA A 197 7.27 -16.19 -0.30
N GLU A 198 7.79 -15.73 -1.43
CA GLU A 198 9.20 -15.34 -1.59
C GLU A 198 9.52 -13.98 -0.97
N HIS A 199 8.61 -13.02 -1.06
CA HIS A 199 8.87 -11.60 -0.78
C HIS A 199 8.14 -11.04 0.44
N LEU A 200 7.13 -11.72 0.97
CA LEU A 200 6.46 -11.38 2.22
C LEU A 200 6.97 -12.29 3.35
N ASN A 201 6.85 -11.81 4.58
CA ASN A 201 7.29 -12.54 5.76
C ASN A 201 6.13 -13.32 6.38
N ARG A 202 6.02 -14.61 6.08
CA ARG A 202 4.95 -15.51 6.58
C ARG A 202 3.56 -14.88 6.44
N PRO A 203 3.13 -14.50 5.23
CA PRO A 203 1.89 -13.76 5.05
C PRO A 203 0.66 -14.59 5.44
N VAL A 204 -0.34 -13.91 5.98
CA VAL A 204 -1.69 -14.46 6.09
C VAL A 204 -2.36 -14.31 4.74
N PHE A 205 -2.86 -15.41 4.18
CA PHE A 205 -3.66 -15.39 2.96
C PHE A 205 -5.12 -15.14 3.33
N ILE A 206 -5.69 -14.08 2.76
CA ILE A 206 -7.08 -13.66 2.98
C ILE A 206 -7.80 -13.71 1.64
N GLU A 207 -8.91 -14.42 1.59
CA GLU A 207 -9.79 -14.47 0.44
C GLU A 207 -11.16 -13.92 0.84
N VAL A 208 -11.55 -12.80 0.21
CA VAL A 208 -12.84 -12.18 0.43
C VAL A 208 -13.71 -12.38 -0.80
N THR A 209 -14.69 -13.26 -0.68
CA THR A 209 -15.69 -13.48 -1.72
C THR A 209 -16.72 -12.36 -1.66
N PRO A 210 -17.15 -11.78 -2.81
CA PRO A 210 -18.25 -10.82 -2.81
C PRO A 210 -19.51 -11.48 -2.21
N GLU A 211 -20.15 -10.81 -1.27
CA GLU A 211 -21.49 -11.20 -0.87
C GLU A 211 -22.38 -11.19 -2.11
N ARG A 212 -22.96 -12.34 -2.44
CA ARG A 212 -24.00 -12.41 -3.47
C ARG A 212 -25.16 -11.55 -2.95
N LEU A 213 -25.39 -10.41 -3.59
CA LEU A 213 -26.66 -9.73 -3.49
C LEU A 213 -27.74 -10.71 -3.99
N THR A 214 -28.40 -11.39 -3.08
CA THR A 214 -29.66 -12.09 -3.38
C THR A 214 -30.65 -10.99 -3.69
N VAL A 215 -30.86 -10.75 -4.98
CA VAL A 215 -32.03 -10.01 -5.43
C VAL A 215 -33.20 -10.97 -5.22
N ASP A 216 -33.88 -10.81 -4.09
CA ASP A 216 -35.19 -11.43 -3.91
C ASP A 216 -36.14 -10.79 -4.95
N THR A 217 -36.53 -11.58 -5.94
CA THR A 217 -37.55 -11.27 -6.94
C THR A 217 -38.94 -11.44 -6.33
#